data_0091e57498796a51f2bb01471b2d1a4b
#
_entry.id   0091e57498796a51f2bb01471b2d1a4b
#
_cell.length_a   1.000
_cell.length_b   1.000
_cell.length_c   1.000
_cell.angle_alpha   90.00
_cell.angle_beta   90.00
_cell.angle_gamma   90.00
#
_symmetry.space_group_name_H-M   'P 1'
#
loop_
_entity.id
_entity.type
_entity.pdbx_description
1 polymer ?
#
loop_
_entity_poly.entity_id
_entity_poly.type
_entity_poly.pdbx_seq_one_letter_code
_entity_poly.pdbx_strand_id
1 'polypeptide(L)'
;MATKDTFNTSLADSQATTVQPIAPEKFDRARYADYAAALDERCKAFWEADEGVLVYRRMRVKEVFAEDCHDPKRSLAWQLGALEQSMRFEADIPNFIEPWYGLGTVASAYGFDYRWEPGLAPAVDGKFGSTAELVAAPFCPVAETPIGRHTLEMVEYFLDRTKGEIPMSYCDVQSPLNTLSNIIDSNQFYLDFYLDPDSMTIAMERTADLLADFTEAQRKLIGEALVKPGHGFASSRMFDGLGMSDDTVTMLSPDLYFPVAVPAMQRAGNRFGGTVFHSCGNWSDKKEEIARIEGIRMADGAFSLATDPGANPVEGFAEAFAGTGVVLNARIVGPAEVVTEKVQALWRPGMKLIVVTYCETPEEQADVYRKIHEICQ
;
A
#
# COMPACT_ATOMS: atom_id res chain seq x y z
N MET A 1 11.23 -29.20 14.90
CA MET A 1 11.36 -27.76 15.22
C MET A 1 10.45 -27.04 14.25
N ALA A 2 9.47 -26.26 14.71
CA ALA A 2 8.75 -25.38 13.82
C ALA A 2 9.75 -24.37 13.25
N THR A 3 9.78 -24.20 11.94
CA THR A 3 10.60 -23.16 11.31
C THR A 3 10.16 -21.81 11.84
N LYS A 4 11.08 -20.93 12.20
CA LYS A 4 10.81 -19.58 12.75
C LYS A 4 10.04 -18.68 11.77
N ASP A 5 10.04 -19.03 10.50
CA ASP A 5 9.32 -18.34 9.42
C ASP A 5 8.22 -19.26 8.90
N THR A 6 7.04 -19.20 9.54
CA THR A 6 5.83 -19.95 9.12
C THR A 6 4.62 -19.05 9.17
N PHE A 7 3.82 -19.11 8.10
CA PHE A 7 2.54 -18.41 8.07
C PHE A 7 1.54 -19.06 9.04
N ASN A 8 0.96 -18.24 9.94
CA ASN A 8 -0.02 -18.71 10.90
C ASN A 8 -1.44 -18.35 10.44
N THR A 9 -2.09 -19.29 9.78
CA THR A 9 -3.46 -19.12 9.27
C THR A 9 -4.52 -19.07 10.37
N SER A 10 -4.19 -19.40 11.63
CA SER A 10 -5.11 -19.27 12.76
C SER A 10 -5.25 -17.82 13.26
N LEU A 11 -4.32 -16.94 12.90
CA LEU A 11 -4.44 -15.51 13.16
C LEU A 11 -5.16 -14.89 11.97
N ALA A 12 -6.24 -14.19 12.24
CA ALA A 12 -7.01 -13.48 11.20
C ALA A 12 -6.16 -12.44 10.46
N ASP A 13 -5.11 -11.94 11.12
CA ASP A 13 -4.15 -11.01 10.56
C ASP A 13 -2.85 -11.03 11.37
N SER A 14 -1.82 -11.71 10.85
CA SER A 14 -0.51 -11.82 11.49
C SER A 14 0.26 -10.49 11.58
N GLN A 15 -0.19 -9.47 10.87
CA GLN A 15 0.38 -8.13 10.87
C GLN A 15 -0.36 -7.17 11.81
N ALA A 16 -1.49 -7.59 12.39
CA ALA A 16 -2.33 -6.71 13.20
C ALA A 16 -1.64 -6.32 14.52
N THR A 17 -1.78 -5.05 14.86
CA THR A 17 -1.35 -4.51 16.15
C THR A 17 -2.57 -4.23 17.02
N THR A 18 -2.58 -4.75 18.26
CA THR A 18 -3.63 -4.43 19.22
C THR A 18 -3.41 -3.04 19.79
N VAL A 19 -4.40 -2.18 19.63
CA VAL A 19 -4.39 -0.81 20.15
C VAL A 19 -5.66 -0.52 20.95
N GLN A 20 -5.69 0.60 21.67
CA GLN A 20 -6.92 1.13 22.27
C GLN A 20 -7.37 2.35 21.46
N PRO A 21 -8.64 2.44 21.05
CA PRO A 21 -9.12 3.59 20.31
C PRO A 21 -9.07 4.86 21.15
N ILE A 22 -8.67 5.97 20.55
CA ILE A 22 -8.56 7.28 21.19
C ILE A 22 -9.48 8.27 20.48
N ALA A 23 -10.40 8.88 21.21
CA ALA A 23 -11.26 9.93 20.66
C ALA A 23 -10.43 11.16 20.27
N PRO A 24 -10.74 11.84 19.13
CA PRO A 24 -9.91 12.93 18.61
C PRO A 24 -9.66 14.07 19.63
N GLU A 25 -10.61 14.37 20.50
CA GLU A 25 -10.49 15.39 21.54
C GLU A 25 -9.56 15.00 22.71
N LYS A 26 -9.17 13.72 22.79
CA LYS A 26 -8.23 13.18 23.80
C LYS A 26 -6.84 12.92 23.24
N PHE A 27 -6.69 12.97 21.91
CA PHE A 27 -5.42 12.73 21.26
C PHE A 27 -4.56 14.00 21.25
N ASP A 28 -3.32 13.86 21.68
CA ASP A 28 -2.35 14.99 21.68
C ASP A 28 -1.76 15.16 20.27
N ARG A 29 -2.48 15.94 19.45
CA ARG A 29 -2.10 16.19 18.06
C ARG A 29 -0.76 16.90 17.94
N ALA A 30 -0.51 17.89 18.78
CA ALA A 30 0.73 18.66 18.73
C ALA A 30 1.95 17.76 19.00
N ARG A 31 1.86 16.93 20.04
CA ARG A 31 2.92 15.96 20.35
C ARG A 31 3.18 14.99 19.19
N TYR A 32 2.12 14.50 18.54
CA TYR A 32 2.31 13.60 17.39
C TYR A 32 2.86 14.34 16.18
N ALA A 33 2.40 15.55 15.89
CA ALA A 33 2.92 16.36 14.80
C ALA A 33 4.42 16.67 14.97
N ASP A 34 4.85 17.03 16.18
CA ASP A 34 6.26 17.25 16.50
C ASP A 34 7.09 15.96 16.32
N TYR A 35 6.57 14.81 16.78
CA TYR A 35 7.20 13.52 16.61
C TYR A 35 7.34 13.17 15.12
N ALA A 36 6.28 13.32 14.32
CA ALA A 36 6.30 13.03 12.89
C ALA A 36 7.28 13.96 12.15
N ALA A 37 7.29 15.26 12.46
CA ALA A 37 8.22 16.22 11.87
C ALA A 37 9.68 15.90 12.20
N ALA A 38 9.98 15.44 13.42
CA ALA A 38 11.33 15.03 13.80
C ALA A 38 11.81 13.79 13.04
N LEU A 39 10.91 12.83 12.77
CA LEU A 39 11.22 11.66 11.93
C LEU A 39 11.40 12.07 10.46
N ASP A 40 10.52 12.89 9.90
CA ASP A 40 10.63 13.39 8.53
C ASP A 40 11.99 14.09 8.30
N GLU A 41 12.45 14.91 9.25
CA GLU A 41 13.76 15.58 9.14
C GLU A 41 14.92 14.56 9.21
N ARG A 42 14.85 13.56 10.07
CA ARG A 42 15.89 12.52 10.18
C ARG A 42 16.03 11.68 8.91
N CYS A 43 14.92 11.33 8.26
CA CYS A 43 14.95 10.51 7.06
C CYS A 43 15.13 11.30 5.75
N LYS A 44 15.27 12.64 5.83
CA LYS A 44 15.43 13.52 4.67
C LYS A 44 16.57 13.08 3.77
N ALA A 45 17.73 12.81 4.35
CA ALA A 45 18.92 12.38 3.59
C ALA A 45 18.69 11.11 2.77
N PHE A 46 17.91 10.15 3.30
CA PHE A 46 17.54 8.95 2.56
C PHE A 46 16.71 9.25 1.31
N TRP A 47 15.73 10.16 1.43
CA TRP A 47 14.87 10.49 0.28
C TRP A 47 15.64 11.20 -0.84
N GLU A 48 16.69 11.95 -0.49
CA GLU A 48 17.54 12.69 -1.42
C GLU A 48 18.70 11.84 -1.98
N ALA A 49 19.11 10.76 -1.29
CA ALA A 49 20.24 9.90 -1.68
C ALA A 49 19.80 8.82 -2.67
N ASP A 50 20.80 8.20 -3.32
CA ASP A 50 20.59 7.05 -4.23
C ASP A 50 20.66 5.70 -3.50
N GLU A 51 21.12 5.68 -2.25
CA GLU A 51 21.24 4.48 -1.39
C GLU A 51 20.92 4.79 0.05
N GLY A 52 20.65 3.75 0.84
CA GLY A 52 20.43 3.83 2.29
C GLY A 52 19.38 2.85 2.78
N VAL A 53 19.19 2.86 4.10
CA VAL A 53 18.17 2.05 4.76
C VAL A 53 17.32 2.90 5.69
N LEU A 54 16.02 2.59 5.74
CA LEU A 54 15.09 3.07 6.77
C LEU A 54 14.32 1.89 7.36
N VAL A 55 13.87 2.07 8.60
CA VAL A 55 12.99 1.11 9.29
C VAL A 55 11.63 1.77 9.52
N TYR A 56 10.58 1.09 9.05
CA TYR A 56 9.20 1.50 9.25
C TYR A 56 8.47 0.50 10.14
N ARG A 57 8.14 0.87 11.40
CA ARG A 57 7.27 0.07 12.26
C ARG A 57 5.83 0.39 11.92
N ARG A 58 5.24 -0.40 11.01
CA ARG A 58 3.85 -0.23 10.59
C ARG A 58 2.88 -0.61 11.72
N MET A 59 1.95 0.28 12.03
CA MET A 59 0.87 0.05 12.97
C MET A 59 -0.41 -0.28 12.21
N ARG A 60 -0.66 -1.56 11.96
CA ARG A 60 -1.86 -2.03 11.26
C ARG A 60 -2.93 -2.43 12.27
N VAL A 61 -4.09 -1.80 12.21
CA VAL A 61 -5.23 -2.02 13.11
C VAL A 61 -6.30 -2.80 12.35
N LYS A 62 -6.57 -4.04 12.78
CA LYS A 62 -7.48 -4.96 12.10
C LYS A 62 -8.88 -4.35 11.88
N GLU A 63 -9.42 -3.67 12.88
CA GLU A 63 -10.76 -3.09 12.87
C GLU A 63 -10.94 -2.04 11.76
N VAL A 64 -9.87 -1.31 11.42
CA VAL A 64 -9.87 -0.31 10.33
C VAL A 64 -9.99 -0.99 8.96
N PHE A 65 -9.53 -2.23 8.83
CA PHE A 65 -9.58 -2.99 7.58
C PHE A 65 -10.78 -3.95 7.47
N ALA A 66 -11.71 -3.90 8.41
CA ALA A 66 -12.89 -4.75 8.44
C ALA A 66 -14.11 -3.96 8.93
N GLU A 67 -14.52 -4.18 10.18
CA GLU A 67 -15.82 -3.77 10.71
C GLU A 67 -16.01 -2.24 10.76
N ASP A 68 -14.93 -1.50 11.00
CA ASP A 68 -14.98 -0.06 11.28
C ASP A 68 -14.49 0.79 10.10
N CYS A 69 -14.15 0.18 8.97
CA CYS A 69 -13.56 0.91 7.84
C CYS A 69 -14.48 2.01 7.28
N HIS A 70 -15.80 1.81 7.31
CA HIS A 70 -16.79 2.76 6.78
C HIS A 70 -17.42 3.70 7.83
N ASP A 71 -17.07 3.55 9.11
CA ASP A 71 -17.48 4.49 10.16
C ASP A 71 -16.37 5.50 10.43
N PRO A 72 -16.51 6.78 10.01
CA PRO A 72 -15.46 7.76 10.14
C PRO A 72 -15.00 7.98 11.59
N LYS A 73 -15.92 7.88 12.56
CA LYS A 73 -15.59 8.08 13.98
C LYS A 73 -14.76 6.93 14.52
N ARG A 74 -15.21 5.70 14.26
CA ARG A 74 -14.56 4.50 14.78
C ARG A 74 -13.23 4.31 14.09
N SER A 75 -13.20 4.43 12.76
CA SER A 75 -11.97 4.34 11.97
C SER A 75 -10.91 5.34 12.47
N LEU A 76 -11.27 6.62 12.63
CA LEU A 76 -10.31 7.63 13.13
C LEU A 76 -9.86 7.30 14.56
N ALA A 77 -10.76 6.92 15.45
CA ALA A 77 -10.39 6.62 16.85
C ALA A 77 -9.38 5.46 16.96
N TRP A 78 -9.55 4.40 16.18
CA TRP A 78 -8.61 3.30 16.10
C TRP A 78 -7.25 3.75 15.54
N GLN A 79 -7.25 4.53 14.47
CA GLN A 79 -6.01 5.03 13.88
C GLN A 79 -5.26 5.97 14.82
N LEU A 80 -5.95 6.87 15.55
CA LEU A 80 -5.31 7.72 16.55
C LEU A 80 -4.71 6.90 17.70
N GLY A 81 -5.37 5.80 18.10
CA GLY A 81 -4.79 4.85 19.06
C GLY A 81 -3.51 4.20 18.55
N ALA A 82 -3.46 3.87 17.27
CA ALA A 82 -2.27 3.33 16.62
C ALA A 82 -1.13 4.37 16.58
N LEU A 83 -1.44 5.62 16.24
CA LEU A 83 -0.45 6.71 16.24
C LEU A 83 0.13 6.96 17.64
N GLU A 84 -0.70 7.01 18.68
CA GLU A 84 -0.23 7.16 20.06
C GLU A 84 0.71 6.01 20.46
N GLN A 85 0.34 4.79 20.12
CA GLN A 85 1.17 3.63 20.44
C GLN A 85 2.47 3.63 19.64
N SER A 86 2.46 4.08 18.38
CA SER A 86 3.64 4.07 17.48
C SER A 86 4.80 4.89 18.03
N MET A 87 4.54 5.96 18.78
CA MET A 87 5.58 6.79 19.42
C MET A 87 6.45 6.03 20.44
N ARG A 88 6.06 4.83 20.82
CA ARG A 88 6.83 3.98 21.75
C ARG A 88 7.81 3.06 21.04
N PHE A 89 7.73 2.94 19.72
CA PHE A 89 8.54 2.02 18.91
C PHE A 89 9.59 2.81 18.13
N GLU A 90 10.83 2.33 18.15
CA GLU A 90 11.86 2.94 17.32
C GLU A 90 11.59 2.72 15.84
N ALA A 91 11.61 3.81 15.08
CA ALA A 91 11.40 3.83 13.65
C ALA A 91 12.03 5.09 13.03
N ASP A 92 12.25 5.09 11.72
CA ASP A 92 12.71 6.26 10.97
C ASP A 92 11.53 7.02 10.33
N ILE A 93 10.40 6.35 10.11
CA ILE A 93 9.25 6.87 9.38
C ILE A 93 8.02 6.88 10.30
N PRO A 94 7.29 8.00 10.39
CA PRO A 94 6.07 8.08 11.19
C PRO A 94 4.92 7.28 10.54
N ASN A 95 4.00 6.80 11.37
CA ASN A 95 2.72 6.31 10.88
C ASN A 95 1.80 7.48 10.51
N PHE A 96 0.75 7.22 9.77
CA PHE A 96 -0.19 8.21 9.26
C PHE A 96 -1.63 7.67 9.35
N ILE A 97 -2.60 8.52 9.14
CA ILE A 97 -4.02 8.13 9.03
C ILE A 97 -4.41 8.01 7.56
N GLU A 98 -5.38 7.14 7.27
CA GLU A 98 -5.89 6.93 5.92
C GLU A 98 -7.41 6.68 5.91
N PRO A 99 -8.14 7.21 4.93
CA PRO A 99 -9.54 6.87 4.72
C PRO A 99 -9.65 5.54 3.98
N TRP A 100 -9.43 4.41 4.66
CA TRP A 100 -9.51 3.11 4.01
C TRP A 100 -10.96 2.67 3.81
N TYR A 101 -11.31 2.24 2.61
CA TYR A 101 -12.66 1.82 2.26
C TYR A 101 -12.70 0.46 1.54
N GLY A 102 -11.56 -0.17 1.28
CA GLY A 102 -11.44 -1.46 0.63
C GLY A 102 -11.23 -1.41 -0.88
N LEU A 103 -11.19 -2.61 -1.47
CA LEU A 103 -10.64 -2.86 -2.79
C LEU A 103 -11.47 -2.33 -3.97
N GLY A 104 -12.72 -1.94 -3.76
CA GLY A 104 -13.67 -1.66 -4.85
C GLY A 104 -13.95 -0.18 -5.11
N THR A 105 -13.21 0.76 -4.50
CA THR A 105 -13.54 2.19 -4.61
C THR A 105 -13.60 2.65 -6.08
N VAL A 106 -12.60 2.32 -6.89
CA VAL A 106 -12.58 2.67 -8.33
C VAL A 106 -13.62 1.87 -9.12
N ALA A 107 -13.87 0.61 -8.75
CA ALA A 107 -14.89 -0.24 -9.38
C ALA A 107 -16.31 0.36 -9.28
N SER A 108 -16.58 1.19 -8.27
CA SER A 108 -17.87 1.86 -8.11
C SER A 108 -18.22 2.76 -9.29
N ALA A 109 -17.22 3.29 -10.03
CA ALA A 109 -17.42 4.07 -11.23
C ALA A 109 -18.19 3.32 -12.33
N TYR A 110 -18.13 1.99 -12.32
CA TYR A 110 -18.82 1.10 -13.25
C TYR A 110 -20.19 0.62 -12.74
N GLY A 111 -20.66 1.19 -11.62
CA GLY A 111 -21.99 0.89 -11.06
C GLY A 111 -22.00 -0.26 -10.05
N PHE A 112 -20.84 -0.75 -9.64
CA PHE A 112 -20.75 -1.75 -8.60
C PHE A 112 -20.80 -1.13 -7.20
N ASP A 113 -21.38 -1.89 -6.25
CA ASP A 113 -21.43 -1.53 -4.85
C ASP A 113 -20.59 -2.52 -4.02
N TYR A 114 -20.48 -2.28 -2.71
CA TYR A 114 -19.80 -3.19 -1.80
C TYR A 114 -20.73 -4.19 -1.17
N ARG A 115 -20.27 -5.43 -1.09
CA ARG A 115 -20.83 -6.46 -0.21
C ARG A 115 -20.05 -6.43 1.10
N TRP A 116 -20.79 -6.20 2.19
CA TRP A 116 -20.27 -6.14 3.54
C TRP A 116 -20.54 -7.46 4.27
N GLU A 117 -19.47 -8.09 4.78
CA GLU A 117 -19.57 -9.30 5.59
C GLU A 117 -18.87 -9.07 6.95
N PRO A 118 -19.47 -9.48 8.09
CA PRO A 118 -18.88 -9.26 9.41
C PRO A 118 -17.47 -9.85 9.52
N GLY A 119 -16.52 -9.06 10.04
CA GLY A 119 -15.13 -9.47 10.25
C GLY A 119 -14.28 -9.59 8.99
N LEU A 120 -14.81 -9.22 7.81
CA LEU A 120 -14.08 -9.24 6.55
C LEU A 120 -14.00 -7.83 5.95
N ALA A 121 -12.97 -7.63 5.13
CA ALA A 121 -12.90 -6.48 4.25
C ALA A 121 -14.06 -6.52 3.25
N PRO A 122 -14.63 -5.35 2.86
CA PRO A 122 -15.70 -5.33 1.86
C PRO A 122 -15.20 -5.83 0.51
N ALA A 123 -16.06 -6.56 -0.19
CA ALA A 123 -15.82 -7.04 -1.54
C ALA A 123 -16.74 -6.37 -2.55
N VAL A 124 -16.34 -6.31 -3.80
CA VAL A 124 -17.20 -5.79 -4.89
C VAL A 124 -18.33 -6.78 -5.16
N ASP A 125 -19.55 -6.28 -5.32
CA ASP A 125 -20.74 -7.06 -5.63
C ASP A 125 -21.08 -6.98 -7.11
N GLY A 126 -20.88 -8.09 -7.83
CA GLY A 126 -21.18 -8.22 -9.25
C GLY A 126 -19.95 -8.25 -10.16
N LYS A 127 -20.19 -8.66 -11.40
CA LYS A 127 -19.16 -8.77 -12.46
C LYS A 127 -19.78 -8.56 -13.85
N PHE A 128 -18.99 -8.00 -14.75
CA PHE A 128 -19.25 -8.06 -16.20
C PHE A 128 -18.88 -9.46 -16.74
N GLY A 129 -19.57 -9.89 -17.78
CA GLY A 129 -19.28 -11.16 -18.45
C GLY A 129 -18.00 -11.12 -19.31
N SER A 130 -17.55 -9.94 -19.76
CA SER A 130 -16.34 -9.76 -20.56
C SER A 130 -15.81 -8.32 -20.47
N THR A 131 -14.56 -8.12 -20.94
CA THR A 131 -13.96 -6.79 -21.09
C THR A 131 -14.72 -5.93 -22.11
N ALA A 132 -15.20 -6.50 -23.20
CA ALA A 132 -16.03 -5.77 -24.18
C ALA A 132 -17.35 -5.26 -23.57
N GLU A 133 -18.00 -6.06 -22.71
CA GLU A 133 -19.19 -5.62 -21.98
C GLU A 133 -18.90 -4.43 -21.06
N LEU A 134 -17.78 -4.49 -20.30
CA LEU A 134 -17.33 -3.37 -19.47
C LEU A 134 -17.06 -2.11 -20.31
N VAL A 135 -16.37 -2.25 -21.46
CA VAL A 135 -16.06 -1.12 -22.35
C VAL A 135 -17.32 -0.47 -22.89
N ALA A 136 -18.37 -1.25 -23.19
CA ALA A 136 -19.66 -0.76 -23.66
C ALA A 136 -20.55 -0.20 -22.54
N ALA A 137 -20.29 -0.53 -21.30
CA ALA A 137 -21.10 -0.09 -20.16
C ALA A 137 -20.92 1.41 -19.85
N PRO A 138 -21.97 2.09 -19.32
CA PRO A 138 -21.85 3.43 -18.81
C PRO A 138 -20.94 3.44 -17.56
N PHE A 139 -20.26 4.55 -17.33
CA PHE A 139 -19.46 4.79 -16.14
C PHE A 139 -19.57 6.27 -15.73
N CYS A 140 -19.20 6.58 -14.48
CA CYS A 140 -19.16 7.93 -13.96
C CYS A 140 -17.87 8.19 -13.18
N PRO A 141 -17.50 9.45 -12.92
CA PRO A 141 -16.38 9.77 -12.03
C PRO A 141 -16.54 9.10 -10.66
N VAL A 142 -15.47 8.52 -10.13
CA VAL A 142 -15.49 7.85 -8.81
C VAL A 142 -16.01 8.79 -7.72
N ALA A 143 -15.62 10.07 -7.74
CA ALA A 143 -16.09 11.08 -6.78
C ALA A 143 -17.61 11.31 -6.80
N GLU A 144 -18.32 10.90 -7.85
CA GLU A 144 -19.77 11.02 -7.99
C GLU A 144 -20.52 9.76 -7.53
N THR A 145 -19.81 8.68 -7.26
CA THR A 145 -20.41 7.44 -6.71
C THR A 145 -20.72 7.59 -5.22
N PRO A 146 -21.63 6.77 -4.66
CA PRO A 146 -21.87 6.77 -3.21
C PRO A 146 -20.59 6.47 -2.42
N ILE A 147 -19.78 5.49 -2.86
CA ILE A 147 -18.53 5.08 -2.21
C ILE A 147 -17.48 6.19 -2.31
N GLY A 148 -17.29 6.77 -3.49
CA GLY A 148 -16.33 7.85 -3.69
C GLY A 148 -16.67 9.09 -2.87
N ARG A 149 -17.94 9.51 -2.82
CA ARG A 149 -18.38 10.62 -1.96
C ARG A 149 -18.11 10.32 -0.50
N HIS A 150 -18.48 9.13 -0.02
CA HIS A 150 -18.24 8.75 1.38
C HIS A 150 -16.75 8.73 1.73
N THR A 151 -15.90 8.27 0.82
CA THR A 151 -14.44 8.33 1.01
C THR A 151 -13.94 9.76 1.17
N LEU A 152 -14.42 10.70 0.33
CA LEU A 152 -14.06 12.11 0.45
C LEU A 152 -14.61 12.74 1.74
N GLU A 153 -15.83 12.41 2.14
CA GLU A 153 -16.41 12.81 3.43
C GLU A 153 -15.60 12.29 4.63
N MET A 154 -15.02 11.09 4.54
CA MET A 154 -14.09 10.58 5.56
C MET A 154 -12.81 11.40 5.62
N VAL A 155 -12.24 11.78 4.46
CA VAL A 155 -11.07 12.68 4.41
C VAL A 155 -11.39 14.00 5.10
N GLU A 156 -12.52 14.64 4.75
CA GLU A 156 -12.96 15.89 5.37
C GLU A 156 -13.15 15.75 6.89
N TYR A 157 -13.79 14.68 7.31
CA TYR A 157 -14.00 14.38 8.72
C TYR A 157 -12.67 14.23 9.47
N PHE A 158 -11.70 13.47 8.91
CA PHE A 158 -10.39 13.28 9.53
C PHE A 158 -9.64 14.60 9.63
N LEU A 159 -9.62 15.40 8.58
CA LEU A 159 -8.98 16.73 8.57
C LEU A 159 -9.63 17.67 9.60
N ASP A 160 -10.97 17.72 9.67
CA ASP A 160 -11.65 18.55 10.66
C ASP A 160 -11.28 18.16 12.09
N ARG A 161 -11.31 16.85 12.40
CA ARG A 161 -11.03 16.33 13.74
C ARG A 161 -9.55 16.43 14.14
N THR A 162 -8.65 16.33 13.19
CA THR A 162 -7.20 16.44 13.41
C THR A 162 -6.66 17.86 13.13
N LYS A 163 -7.49 18.77 12.63
CA LYS A 163 -7.11 20.12 12.20
C LYS A 163 -6.04 20.14 11.09
N GLY A 164 -5.93 19.06 10.32
CA GLY A 164 -4.90 18.90 9.30
C GLY A 164 -3.47 18.79 9.84
N GLU A 165 -3.29 18.60 11.15
CA GLU A 165 -1.97 18.52 11.79
C GLU A 165 -1.33 17.12 11.66
N ILE A 166 -2.16 16.09 11.46
CA ILE A 166 -1.71 14.69 11.41
C ILE A 166 -1.43 14.28 9.97
N PRO A 167 -0.29 13.60 9.69
CA PRO A 167 -0.03 13.03 8.37
C PRO A 167 -1.16 12.14 7.89
N MET A 168 -1.63 12.34 6.66
CA MET A 168 -2.71 11.59 6.04
C MET A 168 -2.32 11.13 4.64
N SER A 169 -2.64 9.89 4.28
CA SER A 169 -2.48 9.40 2.90
C SER A 169 -3.80 9.38 2.14
N TYR A 170 -3.70 9.03 0.86
CA TYR A 170 -4.85 8.63 0.04
C TYR A 170 -5.54 7.39 0.62
N CYS A 171 -6.80 7.16 0.25
CA CYS A 171 -7.39 5.84 0.44
C CYS A 171 -6.63 4.78 -0.36
N ASP A 172 -6.78 3.52 0.03
CA ASP A 172 -6.23 2.41 -0.76
C ASP A 172 -6.77 2.43 -2.18
N VAL A 173 -5.87 2.31 -3.14
CA VAL A 173 -6.21 2.24 -4.56
C VAL A 173 -5.58 1.00 -5.18
N GLN A 174 -6.42 0.29 -5.93
CA GLN A 174 -6.00 -0.86 -6.72
C GLN A 174 -5.48 -0.40 -8.07
N SER A 175 -4.50 -1.11 -8.63
CA SER A 175 -4.08 -0.89 -10.01
C SER A 175 -5.25 -1.05 -10.99
N PRO A 176 -5.15 -0.54 -12.21
CA PRO A 176 -6.14 -0.82 -13.25
C PRO A 176 -6.35 -2.32 -13.47
N LEU A 177 -5.27 -3.11 -13.51
CA LEU A 177 -5.30 -4.57 -13.66
C LEU A 177 -6.08 -5.22 -12.52
N ASN A 178 -5.74 -4.90 -11.28
CA ASN A 178 -6.38 -5.47 -10.10
C ASN A 178 -7.86 -5.07 -10.00
N THR A 179 -8.20 -3.82 -10.32
CA THR A 179 -9.58 -3.34 -10.39
C THR A 179 -10.40 -4.15 -11.39
N LEU A 180 -9.90 -4.31 -12.62
CA LEU A 180 -10.61 -5.04 -13.68
C LEU A 180 -10.76 -6.53 -13.37
N SER A 181 -9.75 -7.17 -12.80
CA SER A 181 -9.83 -8.59 -12.39
C SER A 181 -10.92 -8.87 -11.34
N ASN A 182 -11.27 -7.85 -10.54
CA ASN A 182 -12.32 -7.95 -9.53
C ASN A 182 -13.73 -7.79 -10.11
N ILE A 183 -13.90 -7.11 -11.24
CA ILE A 183 -15.22 -6.73 -11.81
C ILE A 183 -15.54 -7.37 -13.16
N ILE A 184 -14.65 -8.22 -13.69
CA ILE A 184 -14.89 -9.04 -14.88
C ILE A 184 -14.89 -10.51 -14.46
N ASP A 185 -15.69 -11.37 -15.13
CA ASP A 185 -15.64 -12.82 -14.91
C ASP A 185 -14.20 -13.32 -14.99
N SER A 186 -13.76 -14.07 -14.00
CA SER A 186 -12.33 -14.37 -13.83
C SER A 186 -11.77 -15.20 -14.99
N ASN A 187 -12.55 -16.12 -15.58
CA ASN A 187 -12.07 -16.91 -16.72
C ASN A 187 -11.99 -16.03 -17.97
N GLN A 188 -13.03 -15.23 -18.21
CA GLN A 188 -13.10 -14.36 -19.38
C GLN A 188 -12.05 -13.25 -19.31
N PHE A 189 -11.79 -12.69 -18.13
CA PHE A 189 -10.74 -11.67 -17.93
C PHE A 189 -9.38 -12.12 -18.47
N TYR A 190 -8.93 -13.34 -18.09
CA TYR A 190 -7.64 -13.86 -18.59
C TYR A 190 -7.68 -14.25 -20.05
N LEU A 191 -8.82 -14.71 -20.58
CA LEU A 191 -8.98 -15.01 -22.00
C LEU A 191 -8.93 -13.75 -22.87
N ASP A 192 -9.48 -12.64 -22.40
CA ASP A 192 -9.58 -11.38 -23.14
C ASP A 192 -8.21 -10.76 -23.44
N PHE A 193 -7.16 -11.08 -22.67
CA PHE A 193 -5.80 -10.69 -23.05
C PHE A 193 -5.37 -11.21 -24.45
N TYR A 194 -5.94 -12.34 -24.87
CA TYR A 194 -5.65 -12.97 -26.16
C TYR A 194 -6.75 -12.77 -27.18
N LEU A 195 -8.02 -12.78 -26.73
CA LEU A 195 -9.18 -12.77 -27.63
C LEU A 195 -9.66 -11.37 -27.97
N ASP A 196 -9.46 -10.41 -27.06
CA ASP A 196 -9.89 -9.01 -27.25
C ASP A 196 -8.92 -8.02 -26.59
N PRO A 197 -7.65 -7.98 -27.04
CA PRO A 197 -6.63 -7.09 -26.46
C PRO A 197 -6.94 -5.61 -26.63
N ASP A 198 -7.73 -5.23 -27.64
CA ASP A 198 -8.13 -3.84 -27.87
C ASP A 198 -9.09 -3.36 -26.77
N SER A 199 -10.13 -4.14 -26.46
CA SER A 199 -11.02 -3.83 -25.34
C SER A 199 -10.26 -3.84 -24.00
N MET A 200 -9.31 -4.75 -23.80
CA MET A 200 -8.48 -4.79 -22.59
C MET A 200 -7.68 -3.49 -22.44
N THR A 201 -7.04 -3.02 -23.51
CA THR A 201 -6.28 -1.76 -23.50
C THR A 201 -7.18 -0.56 -23.14
N ILE A 202 -8.35 -0.45 -23.77
CA ILE A 202 -9.32 0.62 -23.50
C ILE A 202 -9.80 0.57 -22.04
N ALA A 203 -10.10 -0.63 -21.51
CA ALA A 203 -10.53 -0.81 -20.13
C ALA A 203 -9.43 -0.41 -19.13
N MET A 204 -8.18 -0.81 -19.38
CA MET A 204 -7.01 -0.45 -18.57
C MET A 204 -6.79 1.06 -18.54
N GLU A 205 -6.77 1.74 -19.68
CA GLU A 205 -6.57 3.17 -19.77
C GLU A 205 -7.70 3.96 -19.09
N ARG A 206 -8.95 3.58 -19.31
CA ARG A 206 -10.11 4.19 -18.66
C ARG A 206 -10.05 4.06 -17.15
N THR A 207 -9.71 2.86 -16.65
CA THR A 207 -9.60 2.62 -15.22
C THR A 207 -8.45 3.42 -14.61
N ALA A 208 -7.33 3.56 -15.32
CA ALA A 208 -6.22 4.40 -14.90
C ALA A 208 -6.62 5.88 -14.79
N ASP A 209 -7.39 6.40 -15.73
CA ASP A 209 -7.88 7.78 -15.68
C ASP A 209 -8.86 8.00 -14.52
N LEU A 210 -9.81 7.09 -14.30
CA LEU A 210 -10.76 7.14 -13.18
C LEU A 210 -10.05 7.13 -11.83
N LEU A 211 -9.05 6.26 -11.66
CA LEU A 211 -8.21 6.17 -10.49
C LEU A 211 -7.44 7.47 -10.26
N ALA A 212 -6.78 7.99 -11.29
CA ALA A 212 -5.96 9.17 -11.20
C ALA A 212 -6.82 10.43 -10.90
N ASP A 213 -8.01 10.57 -11.51
CA ASP A 213 -8.91 11.68 -11.24
C ASP A 213 -9.44 11.65 -9.80
N PHE A 214 -9.73 10.48 -9.26
CA PHE A 214 -10.18 10.34 -7.87
C PHE A 214 -9.04 10.62 -6.89
N THR A 215 -7.83 10.17 -7.18
CA THR A 215 -6.64 10.49 -6.39
C THR A 215 -6.35 11.99 -6.40
N GLU A 216 -6.53 12.65 -7.52
CA GLU A 216 -6.39 14.11 -7.62
C GLU A 216 -7.43 14.87 -6.77
N ALA A 217 -8.67 14.38 -6.70
CA ALA A 217 -9.68 14.94 -5.81
C ALA A 217 -9.26 14.83 -4.34
N GLN A 218 -8.74 13.67 -3.92
CA GLN A 218 -8.19 13.48 -2.58
C GLN A 218 -6.97 14.36 -2.31
N ARG A 219 -6.04 14.46 -3.28
CA ARG A 219 -4.84 15.31 -3.16
C ARG A 219 -5.18 16.76 -2.86
N LYS A 220 -6.17 17.31 -3.58
CA LYS A 220 -6.63 18.68 -3.37
C LYS A 220 -7.26 18.89 -2.00
N LEU A 221 -7.98 17.89 -1.51
CA LEU A 221 -8.68 17.95 -0.24
C LEU A 221 -7.72 17.79 0.95
N ILE A 222 -6.78 16.83 0.88
CA ILE A 222 -5.81 16.54 1.96
C ILE A 222 -4.78 17.68 2.09
N GLY A 223 -4.33 18.24 0.98
CA GLY A 223 -3.41 19.38 0.98
C GLY A 223 -2.08 19.10 1.67
N GLU A 224 -1.67 19.95 2.62
CA GLU A 224 -0.37 19.88 3.28
C GLU A 224 -0.21 18.70 4.25
N ALA A 225 -1.32 18.08 4.68
CA ALA A 225 -1.26 16.88 5.51
C ALA A 225 -0.84 15.62 4.73
N LEU A 226 -0.80 15.69 3.38
CA LEU A 226 -0.56 14.55 2.51
C LEU A 226 0.84 13.96 2.68
N VAL A 227 0.88 12.65 2.91
CA VAL A 227 2.06 11.80 2.80
C VAL A 227 1.86 10.76 1.69
N LYS A 228 2.92 10.41 1.00
CA LYS A 228 2.89 9.52 -0.17
C LYS A 228 3.92 8.40 -0.02
N PRO A 229 3.74 7.24 -0.62
CA PRO A 229 2.70 6.88 -1.59
C PRO A 229 1.35 6.48 -0.98
N GLY A 230 1.25 6.24 0.32
CA GLY A 230 0.01 5.93 1.02
C GLY A 230 -0.10 4.49 1.50
N HIS A 231 -1.29 3.93 1.43
CA HIS A 231 -1.69 2.66 2.02
C HIS A 231 -0.61 1.58 2.06
N GLY A 232 -0.30 1.08 3.25
CA GLY A 232 0.63 -0.02 3.43
C GLY A 232 2.12 0.30 3.27
N PHE A 233 2.44 1.38 2.59
CA PHE A 233 3.82 1.77 2.32
C PHE A 233 4.38 2.70 3.39
N ALA A 234 5.68 2.66 3.56
CA ALA A 234 6.39 3.72 4.24
C ALA A 234 6.21 5.02 3.47
N SER A 235 5.60 6.02 4.10
CA SER A 235 5.16 7.25 3.42
C SER A 235 5.77 8.49 4.04
N SER A 236 6.06 9.49 3.21
CA SER A 236 6.63 10.77 3.63
C SER A 236 6.06 11.92 2.79
N ARG A 237 6.09 13.15 3.33
CA ARG A 237 5.83 14.37 2.57
C ARG A 237 6.88 14.62 1.49
N MET A 238 8.09 14.08 1.67
CA MET A 238 9.22 14.26 0.74
C MET A 238 9.21 13.26 -0.42
N PHE A 239 8.36 12.25 -0.38
CA PHE A 239 8.27 11.25 -1.44
C PHE A 239 7.19 11.63 -2.44
N ASP A 240 7.46 11.41 -3.74
CA ASP A 240 6.49 11.52 -4.82
C ASP A 240 6.25 10.17 -5.47
N GLY A 241 4.99 9.84 -5.69
CA GLY A 241 4.56 8.59 -6.30
C GLY A 241 3.16 8.20 -5.86
N LEU A 242 2.46 7.46 -6.72
CA LEU A 242 1.15 6.87 -6.44
C LEU A 242 1.29 5.39 -6.15
N GLY A 243 0.94 4.97 -4.93
CA GLY A 243 0.88 3.56 -4.54
C GLY A 243 -0.35 2.89 -5.14
N MET A 244 -0.14 1.73 -5.76
CA MET A 244 -1.20 0.92 -6.36
C MET A 244 -0.98 -0.55 -6.02
N SER A 245 -2.02 -1.20 -5.48
CA SER A 245 -1.99 -2.65 -5.22
C SER A 245 -2.28 -3.42 -6.49
N ASP A 246 -1.40 -4.35 -6.87
CA ASP A 246 -1.44 -5.08 -8.14
C ASP A 246 -1.21 -6.59 -7.95
N ASP A 247 -2.01 -7.21 -7.08
CA ASP A 247 -1.84 -8.63 -6.71
C ASP A 247 -2.08 -9.58 -7.90
N THR A 248 -2.86 -9.16 -8.89
CA THR A 248 -3.14 -9.92 -10.12
C THR A 248 -1.88 -10.15 -10.97
N VAL A 249 -0.80 -9.39 -10.75
CA VAL A 249 0.51 -9.61 -11.41
C VAL A 249 1.02 -11.03 -11.28
N THR A 250 0.74 -11.70 -10.15
CA THR A 250 1.18 -13.08 -9.89
C THR A 250 0.52 -14.12 -10.80
N MET A 251 -0.59 -13.74 -11.44
CA MET A 251 -1.39 -14.62 -12.32
C MET A 251 -1.05 -14.46 -13.80
N LEU A 252 -0.23 -13.47 -14.16
CA LEU A 252 0.15 -13.18 -15.56
C LEU A 252 1.62 -13.49 -15.81
N SER A 253 1.91 -14.00 -17.02
CA SER A 253 3.30 -14.09 -17.50
C SER A 253 3.87 -12.68 -17.75
N PRO A 254 5.20 -12.49 -17.70
CA PRO A 254 5.82 -11.22 -18.06
C PRO A 254 5.38 -10.68 -19.43
N ASP A 255 5.28 -11.53 -20.44
CA ASP A 255 4.88 -11.16 -21.81
C ASP A 255 3.46 -10.58 -21.92
N LEU A 256 2.59 -10.87 -20.96
CA LEU A 256 1.24 -10.28 -20.88
C LEU A 256 1.21 -9.07 -19.94
N TYR A 257 1.89 -9.17 -18.82
CA TYR A 257 1.85 -8.14 -17.79
C TYR A 257 2.48 -6.81 -18.24
N PHE A 258 3.74 -6.86 -18.72
CA PHE A 258 4.47 -5.63 -19.03
C PHE A 258 3.87 -4.81 -20.18
N PRO A 259 3.43 -5.39 -21.30
CA PRO A 259 2.87 -4.58 -22.38
C PRO A 259 1.46 -4.07 -22.13
N VAL A 260 0.70 -4.67 -21.21
CA VAL A 260 -0.72 -4.33 -21.00
C VAL A 260 -0.96 -3.57 -19.69
N ALA A 261 -0.48 -4.10 -18.55
CA ALA A 261 -0.76 -3.53 -17.24
C ALA A 261 0.15 -2.33 -16.91
N VAL A 262 1.44 -2.44 -17.21
CA VAL A 262 2.41 -1.40 -16.87
C VAL A 262 2.11 -0.04 -17.50
N PRO A 263 1.74 0.09 -18.80
CA PRO A 263 1.36 1.38 -19.38
C PRO A 263 0.20 2.07 -18.64
N ALA A 264 -0.79 1.30 -18.19
CA ALA A 264 -1.92 1.84 -17.44
C ALA A 264 -1.52 2.32 -16.03
N MET A 265 -0.65 1.57 -15.34
CA MET A 265 -0.09 2.03 -14.06
C MET A 265 0.74 3.30 -14.24
N GLN A 266 1.60 3.36 -15.26
CA GLN A 266 2.39 4.56 -15.58
C GLN A 266 1.50 5.76 -15.92
N ARG A 267 0.41 5.55 -16.69
CA ARG A 267 -0.57 6.58 -17.01
C ARG A 267 -1.14 7.24 -15.76
N ALA A 268 -1.50 6.46 -14.75
CA ALA A 268 -1.97 6.96 -13.47
C ALA A 268 -0.82 7.57 -12.64
N GLY A 269 0.27 6.84 -12.44
CA GLY A 269 1.38 7.21 -11.55
C GLY A 269 2.12 8.48 -11.98
N ASN A 270 2.29 8.71 -13.29
CA ASN A 270 2.99 9.88 -13.83
C ASN A 270 2.34 11.21 -13.45
N ARG A 271 1.04 11.21 -13.15
CA ARG A 271 0.32 12.40 -12.64
C ARG A 271 0.72 12.78 -11.22
N PHE A 272 1.39 11.87 -10.50
CA PHE A 272 1.75 12.01 -9.08
C PHE A 272 3.26 11.87 -8.82
N GLY A 273 4.09 12.06 -9.85
CA GLY A 273 5.54 12.00 -9.72
C GLY A 273 6.15 10.60 -9.88
N GLY A 274 5.36 9.61 -10.25
CA GLY A 274 5.78 8.26 -10.58
C GLY A 274 4.87 7.17 -10.03
N THR A 275 5.21 5.93 -10.37
CA THR A 275 4.47 4.73 -9.97
C THR A 275 5.11 4.11 -8.73
N VAL A 276 4.28 3.62 -7.81
CA VAL A 276 4.69 2.72 -6.73
C VAL A 276 3.91 1.43 -6.87
N PHE A 277 4.64 0.33 -6.99
CA PHE A 277 4.09 -1.00 -7.17
C PHE A 277 3.96 -1.74 -5.85
N HIS A 278 2.84 -2.43 -5.63
CA HIS A 278 2.66 -3.38 -4.54
C HIS A 278 2.06 -4.67 -5.05
N SER A 279 2.56 -5.80 -4.52
CA SER A 279 1.87 -7.07 -4.57
C SER A 279 2.10 -7.87 -3.29
N CYS A 280 1.06 -8.51 -2.80
CA CYS A 280 1.17 -9.41 -1.64
C CYS A 280 1.94 -10.68 -1.97
N GLY A 281 1.67 -11.30 -3.15
CA GLY A 281 2.23 -12.59 -3.56
C GLY A 281 3.65 -12.54 -4.09
N ASN A 282 4.08 -13.67 -4.65
CA ASN A 282 5.42 -13.84 -5.22
C ASN A 282 5.49 -13.29 -6.65
N TRP A 283 6.26 -12.23 -6.83
CA TRP A 283 6.55 -11.60 -8.13
C TRP A 283 8.05 -11.61 -8.47
N SER A 284 8.80 -12.51 -7.83
CA SER A 284 10.25 -12.59 -7.99
C SER A 284 10.72 -12.95 -9.41
N ASP A 285 9.86 -13.56 -10.22
CA ASP A 285 10.10 -13.82 -11.65
C ASP A 285 10.07 -12.55 -12.53
N LYS A 286 9.59 -11.42 -11.99
CA LYS A 286 9.45 -10.12 -12.66
C LYS A 286 10.27 -9.00 -12.03
N LYS A 287 11.08 -9.31 -11.01
CA LYS A 287 11.75 -8.30 -10.18
C LYS A 287 12.71 -7.39 -10.96
N GLU A 288 13.43 -7.93 -11.93
CA GLU A 288 14.36 -7.16 -12.75
C GLU A 288 13.66 -6.16 -13.67
N GLU A 289 12.56 -6.57 -14.27
CA GLU A 289 11.74 -5.72 -15.12
C GLU A 289 10.99 -4.67 -14.30
N ILE A 290 10.41 -5.06 -13.16
CA ILE A 290 9.71 -4.13 -12.24
C ILE A 290 10.67 -3.05 -11.77
N ALA A 291 11.90 -3.40 -11.36
CA ALA A 291 12.90 -2.43 -10.92
C ALA A 291 13.34 -1.45 -12.03
N ARG A 292 13.01 -1.73 -13.31
CA ARG A 292 13.36 -0.91 -14.49
C ARG A 292 12.16 -0.29 -15.19
N ILE A 293 10.95 -0.42 -14.65
CA ILE A 293 9.80 0.30 -15.19
C ILE A 293 10.10 1.80 -15.16
N GLU A 294 9.95 2.48 -16.28
CA GLU A 294 10.16 3.92 -16.35
C GLU A 294 9.22 4.67 -15.39
N GLY A 295 9.78 5.51 -14.54
CA GLY A 295 9.02 6.27 -13.54
C GLY A 295 8.61 5.46 -12.31
N ILE A 296 9.08 4.20 -12.14
CA ILE A 296 8.91 3.48 -10.87
C ILE A 296 9.73 4.17 -9.78
N ARG A 297 9.11 4.37 -8.61
CA ARG A 297 9.75 5.04 -7.47
C ARG A 297 10.00 4.09 -6.31
N MET A 298 9.09 3.13 -6.13
CA MET A 298 9.16 2.14 -5.07
C MET A 298 8.47 0.85 -5.53
N ALA A 299 8.98 -0.29 -5.08
CA ALA A 299 8.32 -1.57 -5.20
C ALA A 299 8.21 -2.22 -3.81
N ASP A 300 7.02 -2.71 -3.48
CA ASP A 300 6.72 -3.35 -2.20
C ASP A 300 6.46 -4.84 -2.37
N GLY A 301 6.97 -5.62 -1.42
CA GLY A 301 6.75 -7.06 -1.39
C GLY A 301 6.81 -7.65 0.02
N ALA A 302 6.17 -8.82 0.16
CA ALA A 302 6.29 -9.66 1.32
C ALA A 302 7.53 -10.55 1.21
N PHE A 303 8.35 -10.66 2.27
CA PHE A 303 9.57 -11.44 2.29
C PHE A 303 9.64 -12.46 3.44
N SER A 304 8.54 -12.69 4.12
CA SER A 304 8.42 -13.78 5.11
C SER A 304 7.07 -14.48 4.98
N LEU A 305 7.02 -15.78 5.27
CA LEU A 305 5.78 -16.56 5.20
C LEU A 305 4.71 -16.07 6.19
N ALA A 306 5.12 -15.46 7.30
CA ALA A 306 4.20 -14.83 8.23
C ALA A 306 3.60 -13.52 7.69
N THR A 307 4.21 -12.90 6.68
CA THR A 307 3.63 -11.75 5.95
C THR A 307 2.62 -12.20 4.93
N ASP A 308 2.98 -13.22 4.13
CA ASP A 308 2.13 -13.77 3.08
C ASP A 308 2.54 -15.21 2.78
N PRO A 309 1.60 -16.16 2.59
CA PRO A 309 1.93 -17.55 2.25
C PRO A 309 2.63 -17.69 0.89
N GLY A 310 2.44 -16.72 -0.01
CA GLY A 310 3.13 -16.59 -1.29
C GLY A 310 4.27 -15.57 -1.26
N ALA A 311 4.96 -15.38 -0.13
CA ALA A 311 6.03 -14.39 -0.01
C ALA A 311 7.16 -14.61 -1.03
N ASN A 312 7.78 -13.50 -1.45
CA ASN A 312 8.93 -13.54 -2.32
C ASN A 312 10.13 -14.23 -1.65
N PRO A 313 10.91 -15.07 -2.36
CA PRO A 313 12.25 -15.42 -1.94
C PRO A 313 13.14 -14.16 -1.96
N VAL A 314 14.17 -14.13 -1.12
CA VAL A 314 15.06 -12.95 -1.04
C VAL A 314 16.09 -12.90 -2.17
N GLU A 315 16.33 -14.05 -2.81
CA GLU A 315 17.38 -14.25 -3.81
C GLU A 315 17.17 -13.37 -5.05
N GLY A 316 18.21 -12.68 -5.45
CA GLY A 316 18.25 -11.85 -6.65
C GLY A 316 17.61 -10.46 -6.52
N PHE A 317 16.90 -10.15 -5.41
CA PHE A 317 16.33 -8.81 -5.21
C PHE A 317 17.41 -7.74 -5.01
N ALA A 318 18.45 -8.06 -4.25
CA ALA A 318 19.57 -7.13 -4.07
C ALA A 318 20.24 -6.78 -5.41
N GLU A 319 20.42 -7.78 -6.28
CA GLU A 319 20.99 -7.59 -7.64
C GLU A 319 20.05 -6.79 -8.56
N ALA A 320 18.75 -7.02 -8.47
CA ALA A 320 17.76 -6.35 -9.31
C ALA A 320 17.61 -4.87 -8.96
N PHE A 321 17.70 -4.50 -7.67
CA PHE A 321 17.41 -3.15 -7.19
C PHE A 321 18.65 -2.27 -6.96
N ALA A 322 19.84 -2.85 -6.73
CA ALA A 322 21.05 -2.05 -6.51
C ALA A 322 21.38 -1.17 -7.72
N GLY A 323 21.69 0.10 -7.47
CA GLY A 323 22.02 1.10 -8.49
C GLY A 323 20.84 1.60 -9.32
N THR A 324 19.61 1.20 -9.02
CA THR A 324 18.42 1.68 -9.74
C THR A 324 17.83 2.98 -9.15
N GLY A 325 18.13 3.29 -7.88
CA GLY A 325 17.50 4.38 -7.13
C GLY A 325 16.05 4.08 -6.72
N VAL A 326 15.48 2.93 -7.11
CA VAL A 326 14.14 2.50 -6.73
C VAL A 326 14.16 1.98 -5.29
N VAL A 327 13.22 2.42 -4.49
CA VAL A 327 13.07 1.94 -3.11
C VAL A 327 12.46 0.53 -3.11
N LEU A 328 13.14 -0.43 -2.47
CA LEU A 328 12.52 -1.71 -2.11
C LEU A 328 11.90 -1.58 -0.71
N ASN A 329 10.56 -1.62 -0.64
CA ASN A 329 9.81 -1.61 0.62
C ASN A 329 9.52 -3.06 1.04
N ALA A 330 10.40 -3.62 1.88
CA ALA A 330 10.38 -5.04 2.24
C ALA A 330 9.56 -5.26 3.53
N ARG A 331 8.41 -5.94 3.41
CA ARG A 331 7.58 -6.32 4.56
C ARG A 331 8.03 -7.66 5.14
N ILE A 332 8.43 -7.65 6.41
CA ILE A 332 8.94 -8.83 7.09
C ILE A 332 8.26 -8.96 8.46
N VAL A 333 7.44 -9.99 8.62
CA VAL A 333 6.84 -10.40 9.91
C VAL A 333 7.62 -11.57 10.45
N GLY A 334 8.02 -11.50 11.71
CA GLY A 334 8.74 -12.58 12.38
C GLY A 334 9.56 -12.09 13.57
N PRO A 335 10.18 -13.01 14.33
CA PRO A 335 11.10 -12.66 15.40
C PRO A 335 12.36 -11.98 14.84
N ALA A 336 13.12 -11.33 15.71
CA ALA A 336 14.30 -10.54 15.35
C ALA A 336 15.30 -11.30 14.44
N GLU A 337 15.48 -12.59 14.67
CA GLU A 337 16.40 -13.42 13.88
C GLU A 337 15.91 -13.58 12.43
N VAL A 338 14.59 -13.75 12.21
CA VAL A 338 14.00 -13.83 10.85
C VAL A 338 14.17 -12.51 10.14
N VAL A 339 13.85 -11.39 10.79
CA VAL A 339 13.99 -10.06 10.19
C VAL A 339 15.43 -9.79 9.78
N THR A 340 16.39 -10.02 10.67
CA THR A 340 17.81 -9.75 10.40
C THR A 340 18.40 -10.67 9.34
N GLU A 341 18.02 -11.96 9.30
CA GLU A 341 18.44 -12.89 8.25
C GLU A 341 17.95 -12.43 6.86
N LYS A 342 16.66 -12.05 6.77
CA LYS A 342 16.10 -11.53 5.50
C LYS A 342 16.76 -10.23 5.06
N VAL A 343 17.01 -9.30 5.99
CA VAL A 343 17.70 -8.04 5.68
C VAL A 343 19.13 -8.28 5.20
N GLN A 344 19.87 -9.18 5.82
CA GLN A 344 21.23 -9.55 5.35
C GLN A 344 21.24 -10.06 3.91
N ALA A 345 20.20 -10.81 3.51
CA ALA A 345 20.08 -11.33 2.16
C ALA A 345 19.58 -10.28 1.14
N LEU A 346 18.75 -9.33 1.59
CA LEU A 346 18.17 -8.27 0.76
C LEU A 346 19.08 -7.06 0.59
N TRP A 347 20.05 -6.84 1.49
CA TRP A 347 20.87 -5.63 1.47
C TRP A 347 22.17 -5.80 0.69
N ARG A 348 22.52 -4.76 -0.04
CA ARG A 348 23.87 -4.50 -0.58
C ARG A 348 24.07 -3.00 -0.84
N PRO A 349 25.32 -2.51 -0.91
CA PRO A 349 25.60 -1.14 -1.32
C PRO A 349 24.95 -0.77 -2.67
N GLY A 350 24.46 0.45 -2.78
CA GLY A 350 23.72 0.96 -3.93
C GLY A 350 22.22 0.68 -3.89
N MET A 351 21.68 0.12 -2.79
CA MET A 351 20.24 -0.06 -2.63
C MET A 351 19.60 1.06 -1.82
N LYS A 352 18.33 1.35 -2.13
CA LYS A 352 17.39 2.05 -1.25
C LYS A 352 16.44 1.03 -0.65
N LEU A 353 16.62 0.69 0.62
CA LEU A 353 15.83 -0.32 1.31
C LEU A 353 15.00 0.29 2.43
N ILE A 354 13.71 0.00 2.47
CA ILE A 354 12.87 0.24 3.64
C ILE A 354 12.45 -1.11 4.20
N VAL A 355 12.79 -1.36 5.46
CA VAL A 355 12.37 -2.57 6.17
C VAL A 355 11.11 -2.27 6.97
N VAL A 356 10.00 -2.87 6.56
CA VAL A 356 8.73 -2.75 7.28
C VAL A 356 8.62 -3.85 8.31
N THR A 357 8.58 -3.47 9.58
CA THR A 357 8.56 -4.38 10.72
C THR A 357 7.20 -4.39 11.43
N TYR A 358 6.94 -5.47 12.18
CA TYR A 358 5.70 -5.70 12.92
C TYR A 358 5.97 -6.22 14.33
N CYS A 359 7.11 -5.87 14.95
CA CYS A 359 7.49 -6.31 16.29
C CYS A 359 6.39 -6.00 17.32
N GLU A 360 6.15 -6.92 18.22
CA GLU A 360 5.03 -6.80 19.18
C GLU A 360 5.37 -5.86 20.34
N THR A 361 6.64 -5.77 20.72
CA THR A 361 7.09 -4.93 21.85
C THR A 361 8.07 -3.84 21.42
N PRO A 362 8.10 -2.71 22.14
CA PRO A 362 9.11 -1.68 21.89
C PRO A 362 10.55 -2.17 22.04
N GLU A 363 10.81 -3.07 22.98
CA GLU A 363 12.15 -3.64 23.25
C GLU A 363 12.63 -4.50 22.09
N GLU A 364 11.74 -5.35 21.54
CA GLU A 364 12.02 -6.15 20.33
C GLU A 364 12.28 -5.24 19.14
N GLN A 365 11.44 -4.22 18.94
CA GLN A 365 11.60 -3.26 17.85
C GLN A 365 12.93 -2.50 17.96
N ALA A 366 13.33 -2.07 19.14
CA ALA A 366 14.60 -1.37 19.37
C ALA A 366 15.82 -2.26 19.01
N ASP A 367 15.77 -3.54 19.38
CA ASP A 367 16.83 -4.50 19.01
C ASP A 367 16.89 -4.73 17.50
N VAL A 368 15.73 -4.94 16.86
CA VAL A 368 15.62 -5.11 15.41
C VAL A 368 16.09 -3.86 14.67
N TYR A 369 15.63 -2.67 15.09
CA TYR A 369 16.02 -1.38 14.51
C TYR A 369 17.54 -1.21 14.50
N ARG A 370 18.18 -1.40 15.65
CA ARG A 370 19.64 -1.29 15.78
C ARG A 370 20.35 -2.29 14.86
N LYS A 371 19.95 -3.56 14.85
CA LYS A 371 20.56 -4.61 14.02
C LYS A 371 20.42 -4.33 12.53
N ILE A 372 19.26 -3.83 12.07
CA ILE A 372 19.07 -3.46 10.66
C ILE A 372 20.06 -2.37 10.26
N HIS A 373 20.21 -1.32 11.07
CA HIS A 373 21.16 -0.25 10.78
C HIS A 373 22.62 -0.72 10.86
N GLU A 374 22.96 -1.68 11.71
CA GLU A 374 24.30 -2.31 11.76
C GLU A 374 24.60 -3.16 10.52
N ILE A 375 23.60 -3.89 9.98
CA ILE A 375 23.75 -4.71 8.77
C ILE A 375 23.92 -3.84 7.53
N CYS A 376 23.26 -2.70 7.47
CA CYS A 376 23.15 -1.86 6.29
C CYS A 376 24.13 -0.66 6.28
N GLN A 377 25.21 -0.73 7.04
CA GLN A 377 26.29 0.29 7.05
C GLN A 377 27.20 0.23 5.84
#